data_f2c8a3a7f56ba68e4c9b43b0350fcdc0
#
_entry.id   f2c8a3a7f56ba68e4c9b43b0350fcdc0
#
_cell.length_a   1.000
_cell.length_b   1.000
_cell.length_c   1.000
_cell.angle_alpha   90.00
_cell.angle_beta   90.00
_cell.angle_gamma   90.00
#
_symmetry.space_group_name_H-M   'P 1'
#
loop_
_entity.id
_entity.type
_entity.pdbx_description
1 polymer ?
#
loop_
_entity_poly.entity_id
_entity_poly.type
_entity_poly.pdbx_seq_one_letter_code
_entity_poly.pdbx_strand_id
1 'polypeptide(L)'
;MAEKKVKSSNPSNGDAKHNAADAAVEQIRSMFGEGSIMKFGDVPLSNIDVVPTGCVSLDLALGIGGMPRGRVIEIFGPEASGKTTLAQHVIAEVQRQGGIAAFIDAEHALDPEYAKKIGVNVKDLLISQPDTGEQALEILETLVRSNAIDVVVVDSVAALVPKKEIEGDMGDSHMGLQARLMSQALRKLTSIVSKTKTVVIFINQIRMKIGVFFGNPETTTGGMALKFYSSVRVEIRRAAQIKQNEKSIGNRVKVKIVKNKVSSPFKTAEFDIMYNEGISLSGDLIDTGIEYGVVAKSGNTYSFGEVKLGTGRETARQFLRADLKLMAEIKKQIMDAAKAKEIVG
;
A
#
# COMPACT_ATOMS: atom_id res chain seq x y z
N MET A 1 -58.97 -26.42 45.24
CA MET A 1 -58.29 -25.14 45.20
C MET A 1 -56.79 -25.40 45.32
N ALA A 2 -56.04 -25.29 44.22
CA ALA A 2 -54.56 -25.48 44.18
C ALA A 2 -53.95 -24.16 43.75
N GLU A 3 -53.25 -23.49 44.65
CA GLU A 3 -52.51 -22.27 44.44
C GLU A 3 -51.28 -22.54 43.56
N LYS A 4 -51.21 -21.91 42.37
CA LYS A 4 -50.01 -21.85 41.56
C LYS A 4 -49.04 -20.85 42.16
N LYS A 5 -47.96 -21.33 42.79
CA LYS A 5 -46.78 -20.51 43.12
C LYS A 5 -46.09 -20.05 41.84
N VAL A 6 -46.17 -18.78 41.55
CA VAL A 6 -45.36 -18.10 40.55
C VAL A 6 -43.93 -18.03 41.09
N LYS A 7 -43.00 -18.77 40.51
CA LYS A 7 -41.57 -18.62 40.78
C LYS A 7 -41.08 -17.35 40.10
N SER A 8 -40.79 -16.30 40.86
CA SER A 8 -39.99 -15.16 40.42
C SER A 8 -38.55 -15.62 40.26
N SER A 9 -38.10 -15.81 39.05
CA SER A 9 -36.66 -16.03 38.75
C SER A 9 -35.94 -14.70 38.90
N ASN A 10 -35.10 -14.54 39.93
CA ASN A 10 -34.14 -13.46 39.99
C ASN A 10 -33.21 -13.57 38.76
N PRO A 11 -32.96 -12.46 38.03
CA PRO A 11 -32.05 -12.50 36.90
C PRO A 11 -30.67 -12.92 37.41
N SER A 12 -30.01 -13.81 36.66
CA SER A 12 -28.67 -14.26 36.98
C SER A 12 -27.69 -13.05 36.94
N ASN A 13 -26.62 -13.11 37.73
CA ASN A 13 -25.64 -12.01 37.78
C ASN A 13 -25.04 -11.71 36.38
N GLY A 14 -25.13 -12.67 35.42
CA GLY A 14 -24.79 -12.52 34.01
C GLY A 14 -25.81 -11.65 33.26
N ASP A 15 -27.09 -11.90 33.45
CA ASP A 15 -28.18 -11.15 32.75
C ASP A 15 -28.17 -9.68 33.15
N ALA A 16 -27.92 -9.38 34.45
CA ALA A 16 -27.83 -8.01 34.95
C ALA A 16 -26.64 -7.24 34.33
N LYS A 17 -25.48 -7.92 34.10
CA LYS A 17 -24.33 -7.31 33.41
C LYS A 17 -24.60 -7.05 31.93
N HIS A 18 -25.23 -7.98 31.23
CA HIS A 18 -25.60 -7.78 29.81
C HIS A 18 -26.57 -6.62 29.64
N ASN A 19 -27.62 -6.54 30.48
CA ASN A 19 -28.56 -5.44 30.43
C ASN A 19 -27.91 -4.08 30.71
N ALA A 20 -26.97 -4.02 31.67
CA ALA A 20 -26.22 -2.79 31.95
C ALA A 20 -25.31 -2.39 30.78
N ALA A 21 -24.70 -3.35 30.09
CA ALA A 21 -23.88 -3.10 28.92
C ALA A 21 -24.72 -2.61 27.73
N ASP A 22 -25.86 -3.22 27.47
CA ASP A 22 -26.79 -2.79 26.41
C ASP A 22 -27.35 -1.39 26.69
N ALA A 23 -27.70 -1.06 27.94
CA ALA A 23 -28.09 0.29 28.32
C ALA A 23 -26.97 1.33 28.09
N ALA A 24 -25.71 0.98 28.39
CA ALA A 24 -24.55 1.85 28.08
C ALA A 24 -24.34 2.04 26.59
N VAL A 25 -24.56 1.01 25.78
CA VAL A 25 -24.51 1.09 24.30
C VAL A 25 -25.60 2.06 23.79
N GLU A 26 -26.80 1.94 24.26
CA GLU A 26 -27.91 2.85 23.92
C GLU A 26 -27.62 4.31 24.31
N GLN A 27 -27.06 4.53 25.48
CA GLN A 27 -26.67 5.86 25.94
C GLN A 27 -25.55 6.44 25.04
N ILE A 28 -24.56 5.66 24.66
CA ILE A 28 -23.48 6.08 23.75
C ILE A 28 -24.06 6.45 22.37
N ARG A 29 -24.98 5.63 21.84
CA ARG A 29 -25.64 5.91 20.56
C ARG A 29 -26.44 7.20 20.59
N SER A 30 -27.17 7.44 21.67
CA SER A 30 -27.97 8.67 21.83
C SER A 30 -27.09 9.93 21.92
N MET A 31 -25.90 9.84 22.55
CA MET A 31 -24.97 10.98 22.69
C MET A 31 -24.10 11.23 21.47
N PHE A 32 -23.68 10.18 20.77
CA PHE A 32 -22.65 10.27 19.71
C PHE A 32 -23.13 9.77 18.34
N GLY A 33 -24.37 9.30 18.22
CA GLY A 33 -24.97 8.77 16.99
C GLY A 33 -24.88 7.25 16.87
N GLU A 34 -25.75 6.66 16.02
CA GLU A 34 -25.89 5.20 15.84
C GLU A 34 -24.61 4.45 15.50
N GLY A 35 -23.69 5.07 14.75
CA GLY A 35 -22.40 4.48 14.36
C GLY A 35 -21.29 4.57 15.40
N SER A 36 -21.54 5.17 16.58
CA SER A 36 -20.49 5.44 17.59
C SER A 36 -20.00 4.19 18.33
N ILE A 37 -20.87 3.18 18.45
CA ILE A 37 -20.55 1.89 19.07
C ILE A 37 -21.33 0.76 18.38
N MET A 38 -20.66 -0.36 18.12
CA MET A 38 -21.28 -1.56 17.54
C MET A 38 -20.62 -2.82 18.09
N LYS A 39 -21.35 -3.93 18.12
CA LYS A 39 -20.74 -5.23 18.43
C LYS A 39 -19.89 -5.67 17.23
N PHE A 40 -18.70 -6.19 17.48
CA PHE A 40 -17.79 -6.57 16.38
C PHE A 40 -18.39 -7.66 15.46
N GLY A 41 -19.26 -8.52 16.00
CA GLY A 41 -20.00 -9.52 15.23
C GLY A 41 -21.07 -8.96 14.29
N ASP A 42 -21.55 -7.73 14.57
CA ASP A 42 -22.56 -7.05 13.74
C ASP A 42 -21.90 -6.25 12.58
N VAL A 43 -20.57 -6.09 12.64
CA VAL A 43 -19.81 -5.49 11.55
C VAL A 43 -19.72 -6.53 10.43
N PRO A 44 -20.34 -6.31 9.26
CA PRO A 44 -20.10 -7.20 8.13
C PRO A 44 -18.60 -7.27 7.92
N LEU A 45 -18.05 -8.48 7.74
CA LEU A 45 -16.68 -8.69 7.30
C LEU A 45 -16.53 -7.96 5.96
N SER A 46 -16.31 -6.64 6.03
CA SER A 46 -16.19 -5.82 4.85
C SER A 46 -14.92 -6.27 4.13
N ASN A 47 -15.06 -6.77 2.93
CA ASN A 47 -13.96 -6.81 2.00
C ASN A 47 -13.36 -5.39 1.99
N ILE A 48 -12.13 -5.28 2.43
CA ILE A 48 -11.42 -3.99 2.43
C ILE A 48 -11.26 -3.60 0.97
N ASP A 49 -11.85 -2.48 0.58
CA ASP A 49 -11.66 -1.93 -0.76
C ASP A 49 -10.18 -1.67 -0.98
N VAL A 50 -9.69 -2.06 -2.15
CA VAL A 50 -8.27 -1.96 -2.49
C VAL A 50 -8.04 -1.30 -3.84
N VAL A 51 -6.85 -0.76 -4.01
CA VAL A 51 -6.29 -0.35 -5.29
C VAL A 51 -5.21 -1.36 -5.66
N PRO A 52 -5.31 -2.08 -6.79
CA PRO A 52 -4.25 -2.95 -7.26
C PRO A 52 -2.93 -2.20 -7.43
N THR A 53 -1.80 -2.88 -7.25
CA THR A 53 -0.48 -2.25 -7.41
C THR A 53 0.03 -2.30 -8.86
N GLY A 54 -0.68 -3.02 -9.74
CA GLY A 54 -0.19 -3.33 -11.08
C GLY A 54 0.80 -4.49 -11.11
N CYS A 55 1.04 -5.16 -9.97
CA CYS A 55 1.93 -6.30 -9.79
C CYS A 55 1.20 -7.39 -9.02
N VAL A 56 0.95 -8.54 -9.65
CA VAL A 56 0.12 -9.63 -9.08
C VAL A 56 0.79 -10.28 -7.88
N SER A 57 2.10 -10.52 -7.96
CA SER A 57 2.86 -11.08 -6.83
C SER A 57 2.81 -10.18 -5.59
N LEU A 58 2.87 -8.85 -5.77
CA LEU A 58 2.75 -7.90 -4.67
C LEU A 58 1.32 -7.82 -4.12
N ASP A 59 0.31 -7.82 -4.99
CA ASP A 59 -1.10 -7.83 -4.60
C ASP A 59 -1.42 -9.06 -3.74
N LEU A 60 -0.89 -10.23 -4.09
CA LEU A 60 -0.98 -11.46 -3.30
C LEU A 60 -0.18 -11.39 -1.99
N ALA A 61 1.01 -10.79 -2.00
CA ALA A 61 1.80 -10.60 -0.79
C ALA A 61 1.12 -9.65 0.22
N LEU A 62 0.37 -8.65 -0.26
CA LEU A 62 -0.46 -7.77 0.57
C LEU A 62 -1.64 -8.53 1.22
N GLY A 63 -2.07 -9.65 0.65
CA GLY A 63 -3.08 -10.57 1.20
C GLY A 63 -4.52 -10.11 1.05
N ILE A 64 -4.76 -8.94 0.48
CA ILE A 64 -6.09 -8.38 0.23
C ILE A 64 -6.27 -7.95 -1.24
N GLY A 65 -5.27 -8.23 -2.09
CA GLY A 65 -5.33 -7.94 -3.53
C GLY A 65 -4.91 -6.53 -3.94
N GLY A 66 -4.27 -5.75 -3.07
CA GLY A 66 -3.77 -4.41 -3.40
C GLY A 66 -3.54 -3.50 -2.19
N MET A 67 -3.35 -2.22 -2.44
CA MET A 67 -3.22 -1.18 -1.42
C MET A 67 -4.57 -0.87 -0.77
N PRO A 68 -4.71 -0.96 0.57
CA PRO A 68 -5.99 -0.76 1.25
C PRO A 68 -6.48 0.69 1.16
N ARG A 69 -7.73 0.89 0.74
CA ARG A 69 -8.39 2.20 0.78
C ARG A 69 -8.63 2.66 2.20
N GLY A 70 -8.58 3.96 2.43
CA GLY A 70 -8.77 4.56 3.75
C GLY A 70 -7.60 4.33 4.70
N ARG A 71 -6.41 4.08 4.18
CA ARG A 71 -5.22 3.76 4.99
C ARG A 71 -4.00 4.58 4.58
N VAL A 72 -3.14 4.81 5.56
CA VAL A 72 -1.79 5.35 5.35
C VAL A 72 -0.84 4.18 5.11
N ILE A 73 -0.05 4.30 4.06
CA ILE A 73 0.92 3.29 3.60
C ILE A 73 2.30 3.97 3.54
N GLU A 74 3.33 3.27 3.97
CA GLU A 74 4.71 3.69 3.79
C GLU A 74 5.42 2.74 2.82
N ILE A 75 5.98 3.30 1.73
CA ILE A 75 6.88 2.58 0.82
C ILE A 75 8.28 3.11 1.07
N PHE A 76 9.21 2.27 1.49
CA PHE A 76 10.55 2.70 1.85
C PHE A 76 11.62 1.74 1.35
N GLY A 77 12.84 2.25 1.21
CA GLY A 77 13.98 1.47 0.74
C GLY A 77 15.15 2.37 0.36
N PRO A 78 16.28 1.78 -0.07
CA PRO A 78 17.41 2.50 -0.60
C PRO A 78 17.06 3.38 -1.80
N GLU A 79 17.96 4.27 -2.16
CA GLU A 79 17.85 5.05 -3.38
C GLU A 79 17.83 4.14 -4.63
N ALA A 80 17.12 4.56 -5.67
CA ALA A 80 16.97 3.82 -6.94
C ALA A 80 16.43 2.38 -6.78
N SER A 81 15.67 2.09 -5.71
CA SER A 81 15.06 0.78 -5.49
C SER A 81 13.70 0.59 -6.18
N GLY A 82 13.10 1.65 -6.76
CA GLY A 82 11.81 1.61 -7.45
C GLY A 82 10.60 2.05 -6.61
N LYS A 83 10.82 2.79 -5.52
CA LYS A 83 9.74 3.31 -4.64
C LYS A 83 8.74 4.18 -5.40
N THR A 84 9.25 5.21 -6.07
CA THR A 84 8.45 6.14 -6.89
C THR A 84 7.77 5.42 -8.04
N THR A 85 8.45 4.48 -8.70
CA THR A 85 7.88 3.65 -9.76
C THR A 85 6.68 2.85 -9.26
N LEU A 86 6.78 2.19 -8.10
CA LEU A 86 5.67 1.45 -7.51
C LEU A 86 4.48 2.37 -7.18
N ALA A 87 4.75 3.54 -6.60
CA ALA A 87 3.69 4.51 -6.29
C ALA A 87 3.00 5.03 -7.57
N GLN A 88 3.75 5.28 -8.65
CA GLN A 88 3.21 5.68 -9.96
C GLN A 88 2.34 4.57 -10.59
N HIS A 89 2.69 3.30 -10.42
CA HIS A 89 1.83 2.20 -10.85
C HIS A 89 0.49 2.19 -10.10
N VAL A 90 0.48 2.45 -8.80
CA VAL A 90 -0.77 2.58 -8.03
C VAL A 90 -1.60 3.75 -8.54
N ILE A 91 -1.00 4.89 -8.87
CA ILE A 91 -1.67 6.02 -9.52
C ILE A 91 -2.30 5.59 -10.85
N ALA A 92 -1.54 4.91 -11.71
CA ALA A 92 -2.04 4.44 -13.01
C ALA A 92 -3.22 3.48 -12.86
N GLU A 93 -3.20 2.60 -11.85
CA GLU A 93 -4.31 1.69 -11.56
C GLU A 93 -5.56 2.44 -11.09
N VAL A 94 -5.41 3.45 -10.23
CA VAL A 94 -6.52 4.33 -9.81
C VAL A 94 -7.14 5.03 -11.00
N GLN A 95 -6.32 5.65 -11.85
CA GLN A 95 -6.81 6.37 -13.04
C GLN A 95 -7.49 5.43 -14.05
N ARG A 96 -7.00 4.18 -14.21
CA ARG A 96 -7.67 3.16 -15.05
C ARG A 96 -9.07 2.78 -14.54
N GLN A 97 -9.29 2.89 -13.22
CA GLN A 97 -10.59 2.67 -12.59
C GLN A 97 -11.48 3.93 -12.62
N GLY A 98 -11.04 5.03 -13.26
CA GLY A 98 -11.76 6.30 -13.31
C GLY A 98 -11.61 7.15 -12.05
N GLY A 99 -10.68 6.79 -11.14
CA GLY A 99 -10.40 7.53 -9.92
C GLY A 99 -9.45 8.72 -10.14
N ILE A 100 -9.40 9.60 -9.15
CA ILE A 100 -8.58 10.82 -9.15
C ILE A 100 -7.35 10.62 -8.29
N ALA A 101 -6.18 10.95 -8.83
CA ALA A 101 -4.89 10.82 -8.17
C ALA A 101 -4.20 12.17 -7.99
N ALA A 102 -3.47 12.32 -6.90
CA ALA A 102 -2.61 13.47 -6.64
C ALA A 102 -1.18 13.01 -6.27
N PHE A 103 -0.20 13.82 -6.67
CA PHE A 103 1.21 13.61 -6.38
C PHE A 103 1.80 14.87 -5.76
N ILE A 104 2.29 14.78 -4.54
CA ILE A 104 3.00 15.84 -3.83
C ILE A 104 4.47 15.57 -3.98
N ASP A 105 5.11 16.30 -4.91
CA ASP A 105 6.51 16.14 -5.30
C ASP A 105 7.40 17.10 -4.50
N ALA A 106 7.76 16.70 -3.29
CA ALA A 106 8.64 17.48 -2.43
C ALA A 106 10.13 17.34 -2.82
N GLU A 107 10.49 16.38 -3.66
CA GLU A 107 11.86 16.24 -4.21
C GLU A 107 12.04 17.00 -5.53
N HIS A 108 10.96 17.51 -6.16
CA HIS A 108 10.96 18.16 -7.47
C HIS A 108 11.58 17.29 -8.58
N ALA A 109 11.32 15.99 -8.53
CA ALA A 109 12.02 14.99 -9.35
C ALA A 109 11.09 14.12 -10.20
N LEU A 110 9.78 14.44 -10.30
CA LEU A 110 8.85 13.68 -11.10
C LEU A 110 9.16 13.83 -12.60
N ASP A 111 9.46 12.72 -13.27
CA ASP A 111 9.63 12.65 -14.72
C ASP A 111 8.28 12.32 -15.40
N PRO A 112 7.67 13.29 -16.12
CA PRO A 112 6.37 13.08 -16.80
C PRO A 112 6.46 12.04 -17.93
N GLU A 113 7.58 11.96 -18.62
CA GLU A 113 7.75 11.02 -19.73
C GLU A 113 7.87 9.57 -19.20
N TYR A 114 8.55 9.37 -18.07
CA TYR A 114 8.58 8.07 -17.42
C TYR A 114 7.22 7.71 -16.83
N ALA A 115 6.51 8.65 -16.21
CA ALA A 115 5.15 8.45 -15.70
C ALA A 115 4.19 7.99 -16.81
N LYS A 116 4.24 8.59 -18.00
CA LYS A 116 3.46 8.15 -19.18
C LYS A 116 3.80 6.72 -19.59
N LYS A 117 5.08 6.32 -19.59
CA LYS A 117 5.51 4.96 -19.92
C LYS A 117 4.98 3.92 -18.95
N ILE A 118 4.82 4.28 -17.68
CA ILE A 118 4.19 3.45 -16.64
C ILE A 118 2.68 3.32 -16.86
N GLY A 119 2.07 4.27 -17.57
CA GLY A 119 0.64 4.31 -17.85
C GLY A 119 -0.13 5.36 -17.05
N VAL A 120 0.56 6.30 -16.40
CA VAL A 120 -0.06 7.44 -15.74
C VAL A 120 -0.59 8.41 -16.78
N ASN A 121 -1.86 8.79 -16.67
CA ASN A 121 -2.41 9.92 -17.40
C ASN A 121 -1.96 11.22 -16.74
N VAL A 122 -0.86 11.77 -17.24
CA VAL A 122 -0.24 12.99 -16.68
C VAL A 122 -1.09 14.25 -16.86
N LYS A 123 -2.08 14.24 -17.78
CA LYS A 123 -2.98 15.37 -17.98
C LYS A 123 -3.99 15.52 -16.85
N ASP A 124 -4.39 14.38 -16.25
CA ASP A 124 -5.39 14.32 -15.20
C ASP A 124 -4.76 14.10 -13.82
N LEU A 125 -3.43 14.02 -13.74
CA LEU A 125 -2.72 13.90 -12.47
C LEU A 125 -2.61 15.29 -11.81
N LEU A 126 -3.16 15.42 -10.60
CA LEU A 126 -2.94 16.60 -9.78
C LEU A 126 -1.51 16.56 -9.22
N ILE A 127 -0.72 17.58 -9.49
CA ILE A 127 0.65 17.70 -8.98
C ILE A 127 0.81 18.95 -8.12
N SER A 128 1.54 18.83 -7.02
CA SER A 128 1.93 19.95 -6.17
C SER A 128 3.40 19.82 -5.81
N GLN A 129 4.13 20.94 -5.84
CA GLN A 129 5.55 21.04 -5.48
C GLN A 129 5.69 22.07 -4.36
N PRO A 130 5.50 21.65 -3.10
CA PRO A 130 5.54 22.56 -1.94
C PRO A 130 6.96 22.92 -1.54
N ASP A 131 7.14 24.15 -1.04
CA ASP A 131 8.43 24.65 -0.56
C ASP A 131 8.76 24.17 0.85
N THR A 132 7.75 23.83 1.66
CA THR A 132 7.92 23.42 3.07
C THR A 132 7.14 22.16 3.41
N GLY A 133 7.59 21.44 4.44
CA GLY A 133 6.89 20.26 4.95
C GLY A 133 5.50 20.57 5.48
N GLU A 134 5.30 21.73 6.10
CA GLU A 134 4.00 22.22 6.57
C GLU A 134 3.04 22.40 5.39
N GLN A 135 3.47 23.08 4.33
CA GLN A 135 2.67 23.29 3.12
C GLN A 135 2.30 21.96 2.46
N ALA A 136 3.24 21.03 2.34
CA ALA A 136 2.99 19.70 1.78
C ALA A 136 1.88 18.96 2.54
N LEU A 137 1.93 18.97 3.87
CA LEU A 137 0.99 18.26 4.72
C LEU A 137 -0.38 18.96 4.81
N GLU A 138 -0.45 20.28 4.69
CA GLU A 138 -1.70 21.04 4.58
C GLU A 138 -2.39 20.78 3.24
N ILE A 139 -1.63 20.73 2.14
CA ILE A 139 -2.15 20.33 0.82
C ILE A 139 -2.69 18.91 0.87
N LEU A 140 -1.94 17.96 1.45
CA LEU A 140 -2.41 16.59 1.65
C LEU A 140 -3.71 16.55 2.46
N GLU A 141 -3.79 17.27 3.59
CA GLU A 141 -5.00 17.33 4.42
C GLU A 141 -6.19 17.87 3.63
N THR A 142 -5.99 18.92 2.85
CA THR A 142 -7.04 19.55 2.02
C THR A 142 -7.55 18.60 0.94
N LEU A 143 -6.63 17.93 0.21
CA LEU A 143 -6.99 16.95 -0.81
C LEU A 143 -7.79 15.78 -0.22
N VAL A 144 -7.35 15.23 0.90
CA VAL A 144 -8.07 14.13 1.56
C VAL A 144 -9.43 14.58 2.08
N ARG A 145 -9.54 15.77 2.68
CA ARG A 145 -10.82 16.31 3.17
C ARG A 145 -11.85 16.57 2.08
N SER A 146 -11.41 16.81 0.84
CA SER A 146 -12.33 17.01 -0.29
C SER A 146 -13.22 15.80 -0.57
N ASN A 147 -12.81 14.60 -0.11
CA ASN A 147 -13.45 13.31 -0.37
C ASN A 147 -13.56 12.94 -1.87
N ALA A 148 -12.82 13.65 -2.73
CA ALA A 148 -12.81 13.44 -4.17
C ALA A 148 -11.59 12.65 -4.66
N ILE A 149 -10.56 12.49 -3.81
CA ILE A 149 -9.28 11.93 -4.20
C ILE A 149 -9.17 10.47 -3.74
N ASP A 150 -8.85 9.58 -4.67
CA ASP A 150 -8.71 8.15 -4.41
C ASP A 150 -7.31 7.79 -3.90
N VAL A 151 -6.27 8.43 -4.42
CA VAL A 151 -4.89 8.24 -3.98
C VAL A 151 -4.12 9.55 -3.93
N VAL A 152 -3.35 9.75 -2.85
CA VAL A 152 -2.34 10.81 -2.76
C VAL A 152 -0.99 10.17 -2.46
N VAL A 153 0.01 10.50 -3.25
CA VAL A 153 1.41 10.12 -3.04
C VAL A 153 2.20 11.33 -2.55
N VAL A 154 3.02 11.16 -1.52
CA VAL A 154 3.98 12.16 -1.03
C VAL A 154 5.40 11.63 -1.25
N ASP A 155 6.15 12.25 -2.14
CA ASP A 155 7.51 11.86 -2.51
C ASP A 155 8.49 13.02 -2.25
N SER A 156 9.31 12.92 -1.24
CA SER A 156 9.38 11.93 -0.17
C SER A 156 9.35 12.58 1.22
N VAL A 157 9.11 11.77 2.25
CA VAL A 157 9.17 12.24 3.66
C VAL A 157 10.51 12.89 3.98
N ALA A 158 11.61 12.40 3.37
CA ALA A 158 12.95 12.94 3.58
C ALA A 158 13.08 14.41 3.13
N ALA A 159 12.28 14.84 2.16
CA ALA A 159 12.28 16.19 1.60
C ALA A 159 11.28 17.13 2.29
N LEU A 160 10.48 16.65 3.25
CA LEU A 160 9.57 17.49 4.02
C LEU A 160 10.34 18.29 5.07
N VAL A 161 10.99 19.37 4.63
CA VAL A 161 11.78 20.25 5.51
C VAL A 161 10.83 21.20 6.24
N PRO A 162 10.88 21.29 7.59
CA PRO A 162 10.09 22.24 8.36
C PRO A 162 10.45 23.68 8.00
N LYS A 163 9.46 24.58 7.96
CA LYS A 163 9.64 26.00 7.65
C LYS A 163 10.71 26.66 8.51
N LYS A 164 10.72 26.37 9.81
CA LYS A 164 11.74 26.88 10.74
C LYS A 164 13.16 26.46 10.41
N GLU A 165 13.34 25.31 9.80
CA GLU A 165 14.65 24.81 9.35
C GLU A 165 15.11 25.55 8.10
N ILE A 166 14.17 25.92 7.21
CA ILE A 166 14.45 26.72 5.99
C ILE A 166 14.78 28.16 6.34
N GLU A 167 14.11 28.74 7.34
CA GLU A 167 14.28 30.12 7.77
C GLU A 167 15.48 30.34 8.75
N GLY A 168 16.04 29.23 9.27
CA GLY A 168 17.17 29.24 10.18
C GLY A 168 18.51 29.47 9.49
N ASP A 169 19.54 29.83 10.25
CA ASP A 169 20.88 30.00 9.73
C ASP A 169 21.57 28.66 9.47
N MET A 170 22.49 28.65 8.51
CA MET A 170 23.30 27.47 8.20
C MET A 170 24.12 27.04 9.42
N GLY A 171 23.83 25.82 9.93
CA GLY A 171 24.51 25.27 11.11
C GLY A 171 23.64 25.22 12.36
N ASP A 172 22.45 25.81 12.32
CA ASP A 172 21.48 25.72 13.42
C ASP A 172 21.02 24.27 13.64
N SER A 173 20.85 23.92 14.92
CA SER A 173 20.36 22.58 15.28
C SER A 173 18.84 22.56 15.31
N HIS A 174 18.24 21.89 14.33
CA HIS A 174 16.78 21.71 14.20
C HIS A 174 16.32 20.30 14.56
N MET A 175 17.01 19.65 15.51
CA MET A 175 16.73 18.25 15.88
C MET A 175 15.26 18.01 16.24
N GLY A 176 14.63 17.04 15.55
CA GLY A 176 13.30 16.55 15.85
C GLY A 176 12.13 17.39 15.32
N LEU A 177 12.35 18.51 14.63
CA LEU A 177 11.26 19.31 14.04
C LEU A 177 10.45 18.53 13.04
N GLN A 178 11.10 17.86 12.09
CA GLN A 178 10.42 16.99 11.11
C GLN A 178 9.60 15.87 11.78
N ALA A 179 10.13 15.24 12.83
CA ALA A 179 9.42 14.19 13.56
C ALA A 179 8.18 14.72 14.28
N ARG A 180 8.23 15.95 14.84
CA ARG A 180 7.07 16.62 15.45
C ARG A 180 6.03 16.97 14.40
N LEU A 181 6.43 17.53 13.27
CA LEU A 181 5.57 17.87 12.14
C LEU A 181 4.83 16.61 11.63
N MET A 182 5.53 15.53 11.36
CA MET A 182 4.94 14.25 10.95
C MET A 182 3.99 13.69 12.01
N SER A 183 4.33 13.77 13.29
CA SER A 183 3.46 13.29 14.38
C SER A 183 2.17 14.09 14.46
N GLN A 184 2.21 15.39 14.29
CA GLN A 184 1.05 16.28 14.30
C GLN A 184 0.15 15.99 13.10
N ALA A 185 0.71 15.92 11.90
CA ALA A 185 -0.03 15.68 10.66
C ALA A 185 -0.72 14.32 10.66
N LEU A 186 0.02 13.24 10.98
CA LEU A 186 -0.54 11.88 10.95
C LEU A 186 -1.65 11.68 11.99
N ARG A 187 -1.58 12.38 13.13
CA ARG A 187 -2.64 12.37 14.15
C ARG A 187 -3.95 12.94 13.60
N LYS A 188 -3.89 14.01 12.81
CA LYS A 188 -5.06 14.60 12.14
C LYS A 188 -5.54 13.75 10.96
N LEU A 189 -4.61 13.31 10.11
CA LEU A 189 -4.90 12.64 8.85
C LEU A 189 -5.55 11.26 9.02
N THR A 190 -5.12 10.48 10.02
CA THR A 190 -5.54 9.07 10.13
C THR A 190 -7.06 8.89 10.19
N SER A 191 -7.76 9.73 10.94
CA SER A 191 -9.23 9.67 11.05
C SER A 191 -9.90 10.10 9.73
N ILE A 192 -9.39 11.15 9.10
CA ILE A 192 -9.96 11.69 7.87
C ILE A 192 -9.77 10.68 6.72
N VAL A 193 -8.55 10.18 6.54
CA VAL A 193 -8.18 9.18 5.53
C VAL A 193 -9.10 7.96 5.62
N SER A 194 -9.36 7.45 6.84
CA SER A 194 -10.27 6.31 7.04
C SER A 194 -11.70 6.59 6.58
N LYS A 195 -12.21 7.81 6.80
CA LYS A 195 -13.57 8.22 6.43
C LYS A 195 -13.72 8.43 4.92
N THR A 196 -12.73 9.07 4.29
CA THR A 196 -12.75 9.40 2.84
C THR A 196 -12.36 8.23 1.95
N LYS A 197 -11.90 7.10 2.53
CA LYS A 197 -11.42 5.94 1.76
C LYS A 197 -10.24 6.24 0.83
N THR A 198 -9.56 7.37 1.01
CA THR A 198 -8.38 7.75 0.24
C THR A 198 -7.20 6.84 0.59
N VAL A 199 -6.43 6.40 -0.39
CA VAL A 199 -5.13 5.75 -0.19
C VAL A 199 -4.07 6.84 -0.05
N VAL A 200 -3.36 6.90 1.08
CA VAL A 200 -2.26 7.86 1.27
C VAL A 200 -0.94 7.11 1.33
N ILE A 201 -0.07 7.36 0.36
CA ILE A 201 1.23 6.71 0.22
C ILE A 201 2.33 7.73 0.56
N PHE A 202 3.11 7.43 1.59
CA PHE A 202 4.35 8.15 1.89
C PHE A 202 5.54 7.35 1.37
N ILE A 203 6.32 7.94 0.47
CA ILE A 203 7.61 7.40 0.06
C ILE A 203 8.65 7.85 1.07
N ASN A 204 9.54 6.94 1.50
CA ASN A 204 10.53 7.24 2.52
C ASN A 204 11.90 6.65 2.16
N GLN A 205 12.95 7.28 2.66
CA GLN A 205 14.33 6.87 2.45
C GLN A 205 14.87 6.19 3.70
N ILE A 206 15.80 5.25 3.51
CA ILE A 206 16.55 4.62 4.60
C ILE A 206 17.72 5.52 4.98
N ARG A 207 17.97 5.65 6.28
CA ARG A 207 19.14 6.28 6.88
C ARG A 207 19.76 5.31 7.89
N MET A 208 21.06 5.47 8.11
CA MET A 208 21.79 4.68 9.10
C MET A 208 21.85 5.43 10.42
N LYS A 209 21.48 4.77 11.52
CA LYS A 209 21.67 5.32 12.86
C LYS A 209 23.14 5.23 13.25
N ILE A 210 23.69 6.35 13.67
CA ILE A 210 25.06 6.42 14.19
C ILE A 210 25.10 5.76 15.57
N GLY A 211 26.16 4.99 15.86
CA GLY A 211 26.40 4.38 17.18
C GLY A 211 25.65 3.07 17.46
N VAL A 212 24.96 2.49 16.48
CA VAL A 212 24.35 1.16 16.63
C VAL A 212 25.34 0.08 16.23
N PHE A 213 25.97 -0.57 17.21
CA PHE A 213 26.94 -1.65 17.01
C PHE A 213 26.30 -3.03 16.87
N PHE A 214 25.08 -3.23 17.40
CA PHE A 214 24.35 -4.50 17.36
C PHE A 214 22.91 -4.28 16.85
N GLY A 215 22.41 -5.25 16.10
CA GLY A 215 21.07 -5.18 15.50
C GLY A 215 21.04 -4.42 14.17
N ASN A 216 19.84 -4.04 13.73
CA ASN A 216 19.66 -3.33 12.44
C ASN A 216 19.80 -1.81 12.65
N PRO A 217 20.85 -1.17 12.10
CA PRO A 217 21.04 0.28 12.19
C PRO A 217 20.10 1.06 11.26
N GLU A 218 19.43 0.42 10.32
CA GLU A 218 18.58 1.09 9.33
C GLU A 218 17.33 1.70 9.97
N THR A 219 17.03 2.91 9.61
CA THR A 219 15.81 3.62 10.02
C THR A 219 15.28 4.49 8.88
N THR A 220 14.01 4.84 8.92
CA THR A 220 13.40 5.78 7.98
C THR A 220 13.38 7.19 8.56
N THR A 221 13.33 8.23 7.71
CA THR A 221 13.24 9.64 8.10
C THR A 221 11.86 10.00 8.68
N GLY A 222 11.70 11.17 9.27
CA GLY A 222 10.41 11.65 9.83
C GLY A 222 10.06 11.05 11.19
N GLY A 223 11.02 10.40 11.89
CA GLY A 223 10.83 9.87 13.24
C GLY A 223 10.02 8.56 13.28
N MET A 224 9.34 8.33 14.42
CA MET A 224 8.61 7.08 14.65
C MET A 224 7.13 7.14 14.25
N ALA A 225 6.56 8.33 14.04
CA ALA A 225 5.12 8.50 13.85
C ALA A 225 4.59 7.70 12.67
N LEU A 226 5.24 7.78 11.49
CA LEU A 226 4.81 7.08 10.30
C LEU A 226 4.85 5.56 10.50
N LYS A 227 5.84 5.03 11.24
CA LYS A 227 5.92 3.59 11.56
C LYS A 227 4.72 3.09 12.38
N PHE A 228 4.17 3.94 13.26
CA PHE A 228 2.99 3.60 14.06
C PHE A 228 1.68 3.81 13.30
N TYR A 229 1.53 4.95 12.60
CA TYR A 229 0.28 5.32 11.93
C TYR A 229 0.03 4.56 10.64
N SER A 230 1.07 4.19 9.87
CA SER A 230 0.88 3.38 8.67
C SER A 230 0.23 2.02 8.99
N SER A 231 -0.76 1.65 8.18
CA SER A 231 -1.40 0.33 8.24
C SER A 231 -0.59 -0.73 7.52
N VAL A 232 0.07 -0.34 6.45
CA VAL A 232 0.96 -1.20 5.65
C VAL A 232 2.31 -0.50 5.49
N ARG A 233 3.39 -1.26 5.63
CA ARG A 233 4.76 -0.79 5.35
C ARG A 233 5.42 -1.76 4.40
N VAL A 234 5.84 -1.22 3.26
CA VAL A 234 6.42 -1.96 2.13
C VAL A 234 7.89 -1.58 2.00
N GLU A 235 8.77 -2.51 2.25
CA GLU A 235 10.20 -2.35 2.02
C GLU A 235 10.52 -2.84 0.61
N ILE A 236 11.18 -2.01 -0.22
CA ILE A 236 11.59 -2.36 -1.57
C ILE A 236 13.10 -2.22 -1.72
N ARG A 237 13.75 -3.29 -2.21
CA ARG A 237 15.20 -3.34 -2.44
C ARG A 237 15.50 -3.89 -3.82
N ARG A 238 16.54 -3.36 -4.46
CA ARG A 238 17.09 -3.93 -5.68
C ARG A 238 17.80 -5.24 -5.35
N ALA A 239 17.40 -6.33 -6.03
CA ALA A 239 18.01 -7.65 -5.88
C ALA A 239 19.09 -7.90 -6.93
N ALA A 240 18.81 -7.57 -8.22
CA ALA A 240 19.72 -7.78 -9.32
C ALA A 240 19.50 -6.77 -10.45
N GLN A 241 20.50 -6.57 -11.32
CA GLN A 241 20.33 -5.87 -12.58
C GLN A 241 19.87 -6.82 -13.68
N ILE A 242 18.96 -6.37 -14.52
CA ILE A 242 18.55 -7.07 -15.74
C ILE A 242 19.32 -6.45 -16.90
N LYS A 243 20.10 -7.31 -17.60
CA LYS A 243 20.93 -6.89 -18.72
C LYS A 243 20.48 -7.60 -20.00
N GLN A 244 20.58 -6.88 -21.10
CA GLN A 244 20.44 -7.40 -22.46
C GLN A 244 21.58 -6.86 -23.30
N ASN A 245 22.39 -7.76 -23.89
CA ASN A 245 23.58 -7.37 -24.67
C ASN A 245 24.45 -6.33 -23.94
N GLU A 246 24.84 -6.62 -22.70
CA GLU A 246 25.62 -5.77 -21.77
C GLU A 246 24.96 -4.46 -21.33
N LYS A 247 23.84 -4.05 -21.92
CA LYS A 247 23.09 -2.86 -21.49
C LYS A 247 22.16 -3.22 -20.34
N SER A 248 22.18 -2.42 -19.28
CA SER A 248 21.18 -2.52 -18.20
C SER A 248 19.84 -2.00 -18.72
N ILE A 249 18.82 -2.85 -18.70
CA ILE A 249 17.46 -2.56 -19.19
C ILE A 249 16.42 -2.51 -18.07
N GLY A 250 16.81 -2.90 -16.86
CA GLY A 250 15.92 -2.91 -15.71
C GLY A 250 16.60 -3.48 -14.47
N ASN A 251 15.81 -3.59 -13.41
CA ASN A 251 16.21 -4.19 -12.14
C ASN A 251 15.19 -5.21 -11.68
N ARG A 252 15.63 -6.34 -11.17
CA ARG A 252 14.82 -7.21 -10.33
C ARG A 252 14.80 -6.64 -8.93
N VAL A 253 13.62 -6.49 -8.38
CA VAL A 253 13.43 -5.97 -7.03
C VAL A 253 12.78 -7.01 -6.14
N LYS A 254 13.14 -6.95 -4.86
CA LYS A 254 12.52 -7.72 -3.78
C LYS A 254 11.76 -6.78 -2.88
N VAL A 255 10.50 -7.09 -2.66
CA VAL A 255 9.61 -6.36 -1.78
C VAL A 255 9.26 -7.22 -0.57
N LYS A 256 9.29 -6.61 0.63
CA LYS A 256 8.88 -7.25 1.89
C LYS A 256 7.82 -6.41 2.57
N ILE A 257 6.73 -7.02 2.96
CA ILE A 257 5.66 -6.39 3.74
C ILE A 257 6.06 -6.47 5.22
N VAL A 258 6.73 -5.45 5.73
CA VAL A 258 7.28 -5.47 7.11
C VAL A 258 6.23 -5.15 8.18
N LYS A 259 5.10 -4.57 7.77
CA LYS A 259 3.92 -4.33 8.62
C LYS A 259 2.67 -4.45 7.79
N ASN A 260 1.66 -5.13 8.32
CA ASN A 260 0.35 -5.24 7.70
C ASN A 260 -0.72 -5.34 8.79
N LYS A 261 -1.65 -4.38 8.84
CA LYS A 261 -2.79 -4.38 9.77
C LYS A 261 -4.08 -4.93 9.16
N VAL A 262 -4.04 -5.30 7.88
CA VAL A 262 -5.20 -5.77 7.12
C VAL A 262 -5.07 -7.22 6.65
N SER A 263 -3.87 -7.80 6.78
CA SER A 263 -3.58 -9.22 6.51
C SER A 263 -2.28 -9.64 7.23
N SER A 264 -1.86 -10.88 7.07
CA SER A 264 -0.61 -11.39 7.64
C SER A 264 0.61 -10.64 7.11
N PRO A 265 1.49 -10.12 7.98
CA PRO A 265 2.72 -9.44 7.58
C PRO A 265 3.82 -10.42 7.15
N PHE A 266 4.96 -9.86 6.72
CA PHE A 266 6.23 -10.53 6.40
C PHE A 266 6.24 -11.35 5.11
N LYS A 267 5.15 -11.37 4.33
CA LYS A 267 5.16 -11.91 2.97
C LYS A 267 6.12 -11.10 2.09
N THR A 268 6.66 -11.75 1.07
CA THR A 268 7.59 -11.15 0.11
C THR A 268 7.07 -11.35 -1.31
N ALA A 269 7.44 -10.42 -2.19
CA ALA A 269 7.24 -10.51 -3.63
C ALA A 269 8.54 -10.13 -4.36
N GLU A 270 8.79 -10.73 -5.52
CA GLU A 270 9.91 -10.37 -6.39
C GLU A 270 9.38 -10.16 -7.80
N PHE A 271 9.73 -9.03 -8.41
CA PHE A 271 9.32 -8.68 -9.76
C PHE A 271 10.37 -7.80 -10.45
N ASP A 272 10.20 -7.63 -11.75
CA ASP A 272 11.10 -6.83 -12.57
C ASP A 272 10.56 -5.42 -12.80
N ILE A 273 11.40 -4.42 -12.61
CA ILE A 273 11.15 -3.02 -13.02
C ILE A 273 12.02 -2.74 -14.24
N MET A 274 11.38 -2.50 -15.37
CA MET A 274 12.04 -2.19 -16.65
C MET A 274 12.09 -0.67 -16.85
N TYR A 275 13.21 -0.16 -17.38
CA TYR A 275 13.39 1.29 -17.55
C TYR A 275 12.47 1.93 -18.60
N ASN A 276 11.85 1.12 -19.45
CA ASN A 276 10.97 1.58 -20.51
C ASN A 276 9.47 1.40 -20.25
N GLU A 277 9.09 0.66 -19.20
CA GLU A 277 7.69 0.31 -18.93
C GLU A 277 7.31 0.28 -17.45
N GLY A 278 8.30 0.45 -16.53
CA GLY A 278 8.06 0.26 -15.10
C GLY A 278 7.97 -1.22 -14.73
N ILE A 279 7.01 -1.59 -13.87
CA ILE A 279 6.80 -2.98 -13.44
C ILE A 279 6.38 -3.83 -14.64
N SER A 280 7.12 -4.91 -14.89
CA SER A 280 6.84 -5.85 -15.97
C SER A 280 5.71 -6.81 -15.57
N LEU A 281 4.45 -6.44 -15.84
CA LEU A 281 3.31 -7.28 -15.54
C LEU A 281 3.39 -8.65 -16.20
N SER A 282 3.84 -8.72 -17.47
CA SER A 282 4.00 -10.00 -18.17
C SER A 282 5.07 -10.89 -17.55
N GLY A 283 6.18 -10.30 -17.05
CA GLY A 283 7.21 -11.01 -16.30
C GLY A 283 6.70 -11.52 -14.96
N ASP A 284 5.98 -10.68 -14.23
CA ASP A 284 5.36 -11.02 -12.95
C ASP A 284 4.33 -12.15 -13.09
N LEU A 285 3.49 -12.14 -14.13
CA LEU A 285 2.52 -13.20 -14.42
C LEU A 285 3.18 -14.54 -14.74
N ILE A 286 4.33 -14.54 -15.43
CA ILE A 286 5.06 -15.79 -15.68
C ILE A 286 5.59 -16.36 -14.37
N ASP A 287 6.30 -15.54 -13.58
CA ASP A 287 6.96 -16.00 -12.36
C ASP A 287 5.91 -16.45 -11.32
N THR A 288 4.87 -15.64 -11.10
CA THR A 288 3.76 -15.97 -10.19
C THR A 288 2.94 -17.14 -10.72
N GLY A 289 2.73 -17.23 -12.05
CA GLY A 289 2.02 -18.35 -12.68
C GLY A 289 2.71 -19.68 -12.46
N ILE A 290 4.05 -19.71 -12.48
CA ILE A 290 4.82 -20.91 -12.15
C ILE A 290 4.65 -21.28 -10.68
N GLU A 291 4.74 -20.31 -9.77
CA GLU A 291 4.60 -20.52 -8.33
C GLU A 291 3.22 -21.12 -7.96
N TYR A 292 2.18 -20.69 -8.66
CA TYR A 292 0.81 -21.15 -8.43
C TYR A 292 0.41 -22.33 -9.34
N GLY A 293 1.30 -22.84 -10.21
CA GLY A 293 1.05 -23.99 -11.08
C GLY A 293 0.13 -23.70 -12.26
N VAL A 294 -0.10 -22.42 -12.58
CA VAL A 294 -0.92 -21.97 -13.73
C VAL A 294 -0.09 -21.95 -15.01
N VAL A 295 1.17 -21.55 -14.92
CA VAL A 295 2.14 -21.59 -16.02
C VAL A 295 3.07 -22.77 -15.80
N ALA A 296 3.17 -23.65 -16.78
CA ALA A 296 4.09 -24.78 -16.75
C ALA A 296 5.47 -24.35 -17.30
N LYS A 297 6.52 -24.82 -16.63
CA LYS A 297 7.92 -24.67 -17.08
C LYS A 297 8.53 -26.05 -17.26
N SER A 298 8.88 -26.40 -18.48
CA SER A 298 9.60 -27.64 -18.82
C SER A 298 10.94 -27.28 -19.45
N GLY A 299 12.03 -27.50 -18.71
CA GLY A 299 13.35 -27.02 -19.10
C GLY A 299 13.36 -25.51 -19.31
N ASN A 300 13.58 -25.05 -20.54
CA ASN A 300 13.56 -23.63 -20.92
C ASN A 300 12.25 -23.19 -21.61
N THR A 301 11.25 -24.07 -21.72
CA THR A 301 9.99 -23.79 -22.39
C THR A 301 8.91 -23.44 -21.36
N TYR A 302 8.15 -22.38 -21.65
CA TYR A 302 7.03 -21.88 -20.85
C TYR A 302 5.73 -22.11 -21.61
N SER A 303 4.69 -22.62 -20.94
CA SER A 303 3.38 -22.86 -21.53
C SER A 303 2.25 -22.57 -20.55
N PHE A 304 1.08 -22.24 -21.12
CA PHE A 304 -0.17 -22.05 -20.40
C PHE A 304 -1.21 -22.94 -21.05
N GLY A 305 -1.63 -24.02 -20.38
CA GLY A 305 -2.40 -25.09 -21.00
C GLY A 305 -1.67 -25.63 -22.23
N GLU A 306 -2.33 -25.62 -23.38
CA GLU A 306 -1.77 -26.04 -24.67
C GLU A 306 -0.98 -24.93 -25.38
N VAL A 307 -1.07 -23.69 -24.91
CA VAL A 307 -0.42 -22.53 -25.54
C VAL A 307 1.04 -22.46 -25.14
N LYS A 308 1.95 -22.58 -26.09
CA LYS A 308 3.39 -22.36 -25.88
C LYS A 308 3.66 -20.85 -25.82
N LEU A 309 4.06 -20.33 -24.64
CA LEU A 309 4.39 -18.93 -24.45
C LEU A 309 5.76 -18.56 -25.04
N GLY A 310 6.72 -19.51 -25.00
CA GLY A 310 8.03 -19.31 -25.59
C GLY A 310 9.10 -20.23 -25.03
N THR A 311 10.27 -20.21 -25.69
CA THR A 311 11.49 -20.84 -25.20
C THR A 311 12.41 -19.75 -24.66
N GLY A 312 12.62 -19.74 -23.34
CA GLY A 312 13.26 -18.66 -22.60
C GLY A 312 12.25 -17.68 -22.01
N ARG A 313 12.58 -17.19 -20.77
CA ARG A 313 11.70 -16.29 -20.02
C ARG A 313 11.40 -14.97 -20.76
N GLU A 314 12.41 -14.42 -21.42
CA GLU A 314 12.26 -13.14 -22.15
C GLU A 314 11.32 -13.30 -23.37
N THR A 315 11.44 -14.40 -24.11
CA THR A 315 10.55 -14.71 -25.24
C THR A 315 9.10 -14.87 -24.76
N ALA A 316 8.89 -15.59 -23.66
CA ALA A 316 7.56 -15.76 -23.06
C ALA A 316 6.98 -14.42 -22.57
N ARG A 317 7.83 -13.56 -21.95
CA ARG A 317 7.43 -12.22 -21.51
C ARG A 317 6.97 -11.34 -22.67
N GLN A 318 7.70 -11.33 -23.76
CA GLN A 318 7.36 -10.55 -24.96
C GLN A 318 6.09 -11.08 -25.63
N PHE A 319 5.92 -12.40 -25.71
CA PHE A 319 4.72 -13.03 -26.23
C PHE A 319 3.47 -12.63 -25.42
N LEU A 320 3.54 -12.76 -24.10
CA LEU A 320 2.43 -12.35 -23.24
C LEU A 320 2.13 -10.86 -23.33
N ARG A 321 3.16 -10.01 -23.41
CA ARG A 321 2.98 -8.56 -23.54
C ARG A 321 2.15 -8.16 -24.77
N ALA A 322 2.23 -8.95 -25.83
CA ALA A 322 1.48 -8.71 -27.07
C ALA A 322 0.02 -9.21 -26.99
N ASP A 323 -0.31 -10.08 -26.03
CA ASP A 323 -1.65 -10.65 -25.89
C ASP A 323 -2.29 -10.30 -24.53
N LEU A 324 -3.02 -9.18 -24.51
CA LEU A 324 -3.70 -8.68 -23.31
C LEU A 324 -4.82 -9.61 -22.81
N LYS A 325 -5.46 -10.37 -23.72
CA LYS A 325 -6.52 -11.31 -23.33
C LYS A 325 -5.95 -12.48 -22.57
N LEU A 326 -4.86 -13.06 -23.11
CA LEU A 326 -4.16 -14.15 -22.45
C LEU A 326 -3.57 -13.72 -21.10
N MET A 327 -3.03 -12.50 -21.00
CA MET A 327 -2.57 -11.93 -19.72
C MET A 327 -3.70 -11.85 -18.70
N ALA A 328 -4.89 -11.40 -19.11
CA ALA A 328 -6.05 -11.28 -18.21
C ALA A 328 -6.53 -12.67 -17.74
N GLU A 329 -6.50 -13.67 -18.62
CA GLU A 329 -6.87 -15.04 -18.29
C GLU A 329 -5.89 -15.66 -17.29
N ILE A 330 -4.58 -15.57 -17.55
CA ILE A 330 -3.53 -16.05 -16.64
C ILE A 330 -3.65 -15.36 -15.28
N LYS A 331 -3.83 -14.02 -15.24
CA LYS A 331 -4.05 -13.28 -14.00
C LYS A 331 -5.23 -13.83 -13.21
N LYS A 332 -6.36 -14.07 -13.88
CA LYS A 332 -7.57 -14.62 -13.24
C LYS A 332 -7.29 -15.98 -12.63
N GLN A 333 -6.68 -16.89 -13.38
CA GLN A 333 -6.39 -18.26 -12.90
C GLN A 333 -5.38 -18.24 -11.73
N ILE A 334 -4.38 -17.33 -11.74
CA ILE A 334 -3.47 -17.15 -10.61
C ILE A 334 -4.25 -16.70 -9.35
N MET A 335 -5.15 -15.72 -9.48
CA MET A 335 -5.95 -15.22 -8.37
C MET A 335 -6.89 -16.30 -7.80
N ASP A 336 -7.48 -17.13 -8.67
CA ASP A 336 -8.34 -18.23 -8.26
C ASP A 336 -7.54 -19.33 -7.54
N ALA A 337 -6.36 -19.70 -8.07
CA ALA A 337 -5.45 -20.66 -7.43
C ALA A 337 -4.92 -20.15 -6.07
N ALA A 338 -4.64 -18.86 -5.95
CA ALA A 338 -4.21 -18.26 -4.69
C ALA A 338 -5.31 -18.34 -3.62
N LYS A 339 -6.56 -18.00 -3.97
CA LYS A 339 -7.72 -18.15 -3.06
C LYS A 339 -7.92 -19.60 -2.61
N ALA A 340 -7.77 -20.57 -3.53
CA ALA A 340 -7.89 -21.99 -3.18
C ALA A 340 -6.81 -22.43 -2.17
N LYS A 341 -5.57 -21.93 -2.31
CA LYS A 341 -4.49 -22.22 -1.34
C LYS A 341 -4.75 -21.60 0.05
N GLU A 342 -5.34 -20.41 0.12
CA GLU A 342 -5.66 -19.77 1.42
C GLU A 342 -6.80 -20.47 2.18
N ILE A 343 -7.68 -21.18 1.51
CA ILE A 343 -8.78 -21.93 2.15
C ILE A 343 -8.28 -23.26 2.75
N VAL A 344 -7.17 -23.82 2.23
CA VAL A 344 -6.65 -25.13 2.61
C VAL A 344 -5.55 -25.04 3.70
N GLY A 345 -4.95 -23.87 3.93
CA GLY A 345 -3.89 -23.62 4.93
C GLY A 345 -4.39 -22.87 6.13
#